data_bdd03a0db8449440b0f4d2ebf8e22a9f
#
_entry.id   bdd03a0db8449440b0f4d2ebf8e22a9f
#
_cell.length_a   1.000
_cell.length_b   1.000
_cell.length_c   1.000
_cell.angle_alpha   90.00
_cell.angle_beta   90.00
_cell.angle_gamma   90.00
#
_symmetry.space_group_name_H-M   'P 1'
#
loop_
_entity.id
_entity.type
_entity.pdbx_description
1 polymer ?
#
loop_
_entity_poly.entity_id
_entity_poly.type
_entity_poly.pdbx_seq_one_letter_code
_entity_poly.pdbx_strand_id
1 'polypeptide(L)'
;MRRITKGSTGALDNTPAMPHIVPHPYHGSPPEWQALRVSATLKIMEPEVSLSCEGIERFLGEEDSRVHALRGVSLQLERGTVHAVVGPSGCGKSTLLYILGLLDHADSGWVTIENEAVSHLVDDALARKRNELLGFIFQFHFLLEDFTAQENVMIPMRRLGALSESEMHARAAQLLEAVGLGNKLKRPSRHLSGGEQQRVAVARALANNPSVILADEPTGNLDSKNSRRAFELLQRIVQEERKALLLVTHNPEIAEACDWIHEMQDGLIVGSHPRGFR
;
A
#
# COMPACT_ATOMS: atom_id res chain seq x y z
N MET A 1 -6.99 48.21 57.30
CA MET A 1 -6.75 47.83 58.71
C MET A 1 -6.88 46.30 58.80
N ARG A 2 -5.87 45.70 59.48
CA ARG A 2 -5.71 44.30 59.88
C ARG A 2 -5.20 43.30 58.86
N ARG A 3 -3.95 43.07 58.97
CA ARG A 3 -3.08 41.89 58.94
C ARG A 3 -3.69 40.68 59.65
N ILE A 4 -3.25 39.46 59.26
CA ILE A 4 -2.86 38.29 60.06
C ILE A 4 -2.77 37.13 59.07
N THR A 5 -1.76 36.43 58.84
CA THR A 5 -0.63 35.65 59.34
C THR A 5 -0.64 34.25 58.75
N LYS A 6 0.55 33.80 58.44
CA LYS A 6 1.03 32.52 57.97
C LYS A 6 0.43 31.28 58.69
N GLY A 7 0.26 30.22 57.97
CA GLY A 7 0.18 28.86 58.48
C GLY A 7 0.79 27.88 57.45
N SER A 8 1.98 27.43 57.75
CA SER A 8 2.72 26.35 57.09
C SER A 8 2.21 25.03 57.62
N THR A 9 1.90 24.06 56.75
CA THR A 9 1.87 22.64 57.14
C THR A 9 2.48 21.81 56.00
N GLY A 10 3.53 21.11 56.37
CA GLY A 10 4.31 20.24 55.50
C GLY A 10 3.54 19.00 55.05
N ALA A 11 3.74 18.62 53.82
CA ALA A 11 3.40 17.32 53.29
C ALA A 11 4.57 16.37 53.52
N LEU A 12 4.28 15.27 54.19
CA LEU A 12 5.23 14.17 54.39
C LEU A 12 5.44 13.41 53.09
N ASP A 13 6.68 13.44 52.64
CA ASP A 13 7.18 12.62 51.54
C ASP A 13 7.33 11.18 52.03
N ASN A 14 6.53 10.27 51.50
CA ASN A 14 6.51 8.85 51.84
C ASN A 14 6.93 8.03 50.65
N THR A 15 8.22 8.18 50.23
CA THR A 15 8.85 7.32 49.24
C THR A 15 9.51 6.14 49.97
N PRO A 16 9.15 4.88 49.63
CA PRO A 16 9.84 3.73 50.24
C PRO A 16 11.25 3.60 49.66
N ALA A 17 12.21 3.49 50.56
CA ALA A 17 13.63 3.29 50.27
C ALA A 17 13.87 1.95 49.60
N MET A 18 14.53 1.94 48.46
CA MET A 18 15.05 0.73 47.81
C MET A 18 16.25 0.18 48.64
N PRO A 19 16.35 -1.16 48.80
CA PRO A 19 17.48 -1.75 49.51
C PRO A 19 18.79 -1.61 48.70
N HIS A 20 19.83 -1.14 49.36
CA HIS A 20 21.19 -1.08 48.87
C HIS A 20 21.74 -2.49 48.65
N ILE A 21 22.01 -2.85 47.40
CA ILE A 21 22.75 -4.07 47.03
C ILE A 21 24.26 -3.71 47.11
N VAL A 22 24.90 -4.33 48.06
CA VAL A 22 26.38 -4.25 48.24
C VAL A 22 27.02 -5.16 47.16
N PRO A 23 27.96 -4.70 46.33
CA PRO A 23 28.65 -5.57 45.37
C PRO A 23 29.71 -6.42 46.09
N HIS A 24 29.61 -7.73 45.98
CA HIS A 24 30.66 -8.67 46.37
C HIS A 24 31.78 -8.67 45.33
N PRO A 25 33.06 -8.57 45.71
CA PRO A 25 34.16 -8.66 44.76
C PRO A 25 34.41 -10.13 44.38
N TYR A 26 33.98 -10.55 43.19
CA TYR A 26 34.43 -11.78 42.59
C TYR A 26 35.65 -11.50 41.71
N HIS A 27 36.84 -11.82 42.21
CA HIS A 27 38.07 -11.94 41.45
C HIS A 27 38.13 -13.35 40.83
N GLY A 28 37.65 -13.49 39.59
CA GLY A 28 37.81 -14.67 38.78
C GLY A 28 37.74 -14.29 37.31
N SER A 29 38.79 -14.63 36.54
CA SER A 29 38.79 -14.45 35.09
C SER A 29 37.65 -15.17 34.47
N PRO A 30 36.91 -14.57 33.50
CA PRO A 30 35.77 -15.24 32.86
C PRO A 30 36.26 -16.47 32.09
N PRO A 31 35.50 -17.58 32.09
CA PRO A 31 35.87 -18.77 31.37
C PRO A 31 35.89 -18.56 29.86
N GLU A 32 36.81 -19.24 29.15
CA GLU A 32 37.11 -19.09 27.72
C GLU A 32 35.94 -19.32 26.73
N TRP A 33 34.78 -19.81 27.21
CA TRP A 33 33.62 -19.94 26.35
C TRP A 33 32.90 -18.61 26.03
N GLN A 34 33.25 -17.49 26.70
CA GLN A 34 32.73 -16.17 26.38
C GLN A 34 33.37 -15.51 25.15
N ALA A 35 34.45 -16.12 24.59
CA ALA A 35 35.12 -15.60 23.40
C ALA A 35 34.48 -16.05 22.05
N LEU A 36 33.50 -16.94 22.09
CA LEU A 36 32.71 -17.32 20.90
C LEU A 36 31.41 -16.51 20.82
N ARG A 37 31.48 -15.20 20.93
CA ARG A 37 30.49 -14.34 20.29
C ARG A 37 30.74 -14.39 18.79
N VAL A 38 30.16 -15.41 18.15
CA VAL A 38 29.88 -15.36 16.72
C VAL A 38 28.97 -14.16 16.53
N SER A 39 29.56 -13.07 16.06
CA SER A 39 28.84 -11.89 15.60
C SER A 39 28.13 -12.23 14.28
N ALA A 40 27.23 -13.19 14.35
CA ALA A 40 26.14 -13.32 13.41
C ALA A 40 25.05 -12.38 13.93
N THR A 41 25.25 -11.09 13.73
CA THR A 41 24.14 -10.15 13.67
C THR A 41 23.35 -10.57 12.44
N LEU A 42 22.41 -11.51 12.61
CA LEU A 42 21.23 -11.59 11.77
C LEU A 42 20.59 -10.21 11.91
N LYS A 43 20.96 -9.30 11.02
CA LYS A 43 20.23 -8.08 10.77
C LYS A 43 18.88 -8.61 10.27
N ILE A 44 17.92 -8.74 11.18
CA ILE A 44 16.52 -8.90 10.80
C ILE A 44 16.29 -7.63 9.99
N MET A 45 16.33 -7.77 8.65
CA MET A 45 15.97 -6.66 7.77
C MET A 45 14.52 -6.35 8.12
N GLU A 46 14.29 -5.20 8.74
CA GLU A 46 12.94 -4.70 8.91
C GLU A 46 12.27 -4.71 7.53
N PRO A 47 11.02 -5.15 7.44
CA PRO A 47 10.32 -5.17 6.16
C PRO A 47 10.34 -3.76 5.55
N GLU A 48 10.75 -3.68 4.31
CA GLU A 48 10.85 -2.41 3.59
C GLU A 48 9.45 -1.97 3.18
N VAL A 49 8.90 -0.96 3.85
CA VAL A 49 7.53 -0.47 3.63
C VAL A 49 7.50 0.49 2.43
N SER A 50 6.70 0.16 1.41
CA SER A 50 6.49 1.02 0.23
C SER A 50 5.40 2.05 0.43
N LEU A 51 4.32 1.69 1.16
CA LEU A 51 3.23 2.59 1.48
C LEU A 51 2.74 2.30 2.90
N SER A 52 2.47 3.37 3.65
CA SER A 52 1.75 3.27 4.92
C SER A 52 0.69 4.37 5.03
N CYS A 53 -0.34 4.09 5.80
CA CYS A 53 -1.27 5.10 6.25
C CYS A 53 -1.51 4.96 7.74
N GLU A 54 -1.83 6.07 8.40
CA GLU A 54 -2.03 6.12 9.83
C GLU A 54 -3.21 7.02 10.19
N GLY A 55 -4.19 6.46 10.90
CA GLY A 55 -5.35 7.19 11.42
C GLY A 55 -6.23 7.82 10.35
N ILE A 56 -6.38 7.22 9.18
CA ILE A 56 -7.17 7.79 8.07
C ILE A 56 -8.64 7.86 8.45
N GLU A 57 -9.17 9.08 8.46
CA GLU A 57 -10.61 9.35 8.55
C GLU A 57 -11.14 9.96 7.27
N ARG A 58 -12.36 9.56 6.89
CA ARG A 58 -13.07 10.15 5.76
C ARG A 58 -14.55 10.19 5.98
N PHE A 59 -15.11 11.35 5.76
CA PHE A 59 -16.56 11.56 5.71
C PHE A 59 -17.00 11.83 4.28
N LEU A 60 -18.10 11.21 3.86
CA LEU A 60 -18.71 11.39 2.53
C LEU A 60 -20.11 11.98 2.70
N GLY A 61 -20.55 12.77 1.71
CA GLY A 61 -21.84 13.45 1.73
C GLY A 61 -21.82 14.78 2.49
N GLU A 62 -22.94 15.49 2.45
CA GLU A 62 -23.12 16.82 3.05
C GLU A 62 -24.18 16.75 4.16
N GLU A 63 -23.98 17.56 5.20
CA GLU A 63 -24.92 17.77 6.33
C GLU A 63 -25.59 16.48 6.83
N ASP A 64 -26.90 16.37 6.65
CA ASP A 64 -27.72 15.25 7.17
C ASP A 64 -27.44 13.88 6.50
N SER A 65 -26.77 13.88 5.35
CA SER A 65 -26.36 12.65 4.62
C SER A 65 -24.91 12.23 4.86
N ARG A 66 -24.23 12.87 5.83
CA ARG A 66 -22.81 12.64 6.10
C ARG A 66 -22.56 11.24 6.65
N VAL A 67 -21.79 10.44 5.91
CA VAL A 67 -21.40 9.07 6.28
C VAL A 67 -19.93 9.06 6.68
N HIS A 68 -19.61 8.50 7.84
CA HIS A 68 -18.24 8.27 8.29
C HIS A 68 -17.70 7.02 7.62
N ALA A 69 -17.11 7.19 6.43
CA ALA A 69 -16.72 6.09 5.55
C ALA A 69 -15.43 5.39 5.99
N LEU A 70 -14.47 6.14 6.59
CA LEU A 70 -13.26 5.59 7.20
C LEU A 70 -13.09 6.19 8.61
N ARG A 71 -12.74 5.33 9.57
CA ARG A 71 -12.80 5.64 11.00
C ARG A 71 -11.46 5.38 11.70
N GLY A 72 -10.38 6.01 11.22
CA GLY A 72 -9.05 5.87 11.81
C GLY A 72 -8.29 4.64 11.28
N VAL A 73 -8.38 4.38 9.97
CA VAL A 73 -7.72 3.23 9.32
C VAL A 73 -6.21 3.42 9.31
N SER A 74 -5.47 2.39 9.74
CA SER A 74 -4.01 2.29 9.63
C SER A 74 -3.61 1.00 8.94
N LEU A 75 -2.64 1.08 8.02
CA LEU A 75 -2.20 -0.03 7.17
C LEU A 75 -0.76 0.20 6.71
N GLN A 76 -0.01 -0.90 6.51
CA GLN A 76 1.32 -0.86 5.91
C GLN A 76 1.40 -1.90 4.78
N LEU A 77 2.05 -1.53 3.68
CA LEU A 77 2.31 -2.39 2.53
C LEU A 77 3.82 -2.58 2.37
N GLU A 78 4.26 -3.80 2.51
CA GLU A 78 5.67 -4.18 2.40
C GLU A 78 6.06 -4.41 0.93
N ARG A 79 7.31 -4.17 0.59
CA ARG A 79 7.86 -4.46 -0.75
C ARG A 79 7.85 -5.95 -1.04
N GLY A 80 7.45 -6.30 -2.26
CA GLY A 80 7.41 -7.67 -2.73
C GLY A 80 6.23 -8.48 -2.19
N THR A 81 5.24 -7.82 -1.57
CA THR A 81 4.07 -8.50 -1.01
C THR A 81 2.75 -8.07 -1.65
N VAL A 82 1.78 -8.97 -1.61
CA VAL A 82 0.42 -8.77 -2.10
C VAL A 82 -0.54 -8.74 -0.91
N HIS A 83 -1.27 -7.63 -0.77
CA HIS A 83 -2.25 -7.41 0.28
C HIS A 83 -3.66 -7.39 -0.31
N ALA A 84 -4.60 -8.08 0.33
CA ALA A 84 -6.01 -8.02 0.00
C ALA A 84 -6.77 -7.24 1.07
N VAL A 85 -7.69 -6.35 0.65
CA VAL A 85 -8.73 -5.78 1.51
C VAL A 85 -10.05 -6.45 1.15
N VAL A 86 -10.65 -7.10 2.14
CA VAL A 86 -11.93 -7.81 2.00
C VAL A 86 -12.97 -7.23 2.97
N GLY A 87 -14.24 -7.45 2.69
CA GLY A 87 -15.34 -7.00 3.56
C GLY A 87 -16.62 -6.75 2.76
N PRO A 88 -17.75 -6.50 3.46
CA PRO A 88 -19.05 -6.28 2.81
C PRO A 88 -19.05 -5.04 1.90
N SER A 89 -20.00 -4.98 0.98
CA SER A 89 -20.21 -3.80 0.14
C SER A 89 -20.52 -2.58 1.00
N GLY A 90 -19.95 -1.43 0.64
CA GLY A 90 -20.16 -0.17 1.38
C GLY A 90 -19.33 0.01 2.66
N CYS A 91 -18.48 -0.95 3.06
CA CYS A 91 -17.68 -0.82 4.27
C CYS A 91 -16.47 0.13 4.16
N GLY A 92 -16.24 0.77 2.99
CA GLY A 92 -15.19 1.78 2.81
C GLY A 92 -13.97 1.34 1.99
N LYS A 93 -13.90 0.11 1.43
CA LYS A 93 -12.73 -0.43 0.71
C LYS A 93 -12.26 0.45 -0.44
N SER A 94 -13.15 0.83 -1.36
CA SER A 94 -12.80 1.69 -2.50
C SER A 94 -12.43 3.11 -2.03
N THR A 95 -13.07 3.62 -0.98
CA THR A 95 -12.71 4.90 -0.36
C THR A 95 -11.27 4.86 0.18
N LEU A 96 -10.90 3.79 0.88
CA LEU A 96 -9.54 3.57 1.35
C LEU A 96 -8.57 3.53 0.17
N LEU A 97 -8.87 2.71 -0.85
CA LEU A 97 -8.03 2.59 -2.05
C LEU A 97 -7.82 3.95 -2.75
N TYR A 98 -8.87 4.79 -2.84
CA TYR A 98 -8.78 6.11 -3.49
C TYR A 98 -7.94 7.10 -2.69
N ILE A 99 -8.01 7.07 -1.36
CA ILE A 99 -7.17 7.92 -0.50
C ILE A 99 -5.71 7.46 -0.58
N LEU A 100 -5.42 6.16 -0.45
CA LEU A 100 -4.08 5.61 -0.61
C LEU A 100 -3.55 5.86 -2.03
N GLY A 101 -4.45 5.91 -2.99
CA GLY A 101 -4.19 6.22 -4.39
C GLY A 101 -4.02 7.71 -4.69
N LEU A 102 -4.13 8.58 -3.72
CA LEU A 102 -4.06 10.04 -3.91
C LEU A 102 -5.09 10.54 -4.96
N LEU A 103 -6.23 9.85 -5.07
CA LEU A 103 -7.37 10.20 -5.91
C LEU A 103 -8.43 10.99 -5.14
N ASP A 104 -8.44 10.84 -3.82
CA ASP A 104 -9.28 11.56 -2.89
C ASP A 104 -8.45 11.95 -1.66
N HIS A 105 -8.95 12.89 -0.85
CA HIS A 105 -8.29 13.39 0.35
C HIS A 105 -8.86 12.74 1.60
N ALA A 106 -8.01 12.48 2.58
CA ALA A 106 -8.47 12.16 3.94
C ALA A 106 -8.89 13.43 4.68
N ASP A 107 -9.89 13.34 5.55
CA ASP A 107 -10.25 14.43 6.45
C ASP A 107 -9.26 14.54 7.62
N SER A 108 -8.67 13.41 8.04
CA SER A 108 -7.52 13.35 8.97
C SER A 108 -6.66 12.10 8.71
N GLY A 109 -5.49 12.06 9.35
CA GLY A 109 -4.50 10.99 9.17
C GLY A 109 -3.46 11.31 8.10
N TRP A 110 -2.55 10.35 7.88
CA TRP A 110 -1.35 10.53 7.04
C TRP A 110 -1.18 9.37 6.08
N VAL A 111 -0.75 9.68 4.86
CA VAL A 111 -0.28 8.70 3.88
C VAL A 111 1.19 8.97 3.60
N THR A 112 2.00 7.93 3.68
CA THR A 112 3.45 7.95 3.41
C THR A 112 3.74 6.95 2.30
N ILE A 113 4.48 7.36 1.26
CA ILE A 113 4.92 6.50 0.17
C ILE A 113 6.43 6.67 0.03
N GLU A 114 7.19 5.57 -0.01
CA GLU A 114 8.66 5.59 -0.09
C GLU A 114 9.29 6.51 0.99
N ASN A 115 8.79 6.41 2.22
CA ASN A 115 9.20 7.23 3.36
C ASN A 115 8.93 8.75 3.22
N GLU A 116 8.19 9.17 2.20
CA GLU A 116 7.78 10.56 2.01
C GLU A 116 6.30 10.73 2.38
N ALA A 117 5.99 11.63 3.32
CA ALA A 117 4.60 11.98 3.64
C ALA A 117 3.99 12.77 2.48
N VAL A 118 2.93 12.23 1.87
CA VAL A 118 2.33 12.81 0.64
C VAL A 118 0.99 13.49 0.87
N SER A 119 0.32 13.23 1.98
CA SER A 119 -1.04 13.75 2.26
C SER A 119 -1.13 15.27 2.43
N HIS A 120 -0.01 15.97 2.61
CA HIS A 120 0.04 17.42 2.75
C HIS A 120 0.33 18.16 1.44
N LEU A 121 0.58 17.43 0.35
CA LEU A 121 0.90 18.01 -0.94
C LEU A 121 -0.32 18.67 -1.57
N VAL A 122 -0.09 19.75 -2.33
CA VAL A 122 -1.11 20.40 -3.14
C VAL A 122 -1.40 19.59 -4.41
N ASP A 123 -2.56 19.81 -5.02
CA ASP A 123 -3.11 18.99 -6.11
C ASP A 123 -2.15 18.65 -7.25
N ASP A 124 -1.39 19.63 -7.76
CA ASP A 124 -0.45 19.39 -8.85
C ASP A 124 0.73 18.50 -8.44
N ALA A 125 1.29 18.72 -7.24
CA ALA A 125 2.35 17.89 -6.69
C ALA A 125 1.82 16.48 -6.38
N LEU A 126 0.61 16.38 -5.82
CA LEU A 126 -0.09 15.13 -5.55
C LEU A 126 -0.33 14.33 -6.83
N ALA A 127 -0.83 14.99 -7.89
CA ALA A 127 -1.05 14.37 -9.20
C ALA A 127 0.25 13.85 -9.84
N ARG A 128 1.36 14.58 -9.66
CA ARG A 128 2.67 14.16 -10.13
C ARG A 128 3.17 12.94 -9.36
N LYS A 129 3.14 12.99 -8.01
CA LYS A 129 3.53 11.86 -7.15
C LYS A 129 2.69 10.61 -7.43
N ARG A 130 1.38 10.76 -7.58
CA ARG A 130 0.49 9.68 -7.99
C ARG A 130 0.94 9.03 -9.28
N ASN A 131 1.23 9.82 -10.32
CA ASN A 131 1.65 9.31 -11.62
C ASN A 131 3.06 8.69 -11.62
N GLU A 132 3.92 9.11 -10.70
CA GLU A 132 5.30 8.62 -10.54
C GLU A 132 5.35 7.32 -9.73
N LEU A 133 4.68 7.29 -8.58
CA LEU A 133 4.85 6.25 -7.55
C LEU A 133 3.77 5.18 -7.56
N LEU A 134 2.60 5.46 -8.17
CA LEU A 134 1.43 4.58 -8.10
C LEU A 134 1.01 4.08 -9.48
N GLY A 135 0.68 2.78 -9.54
CA GLY A 135 0.01 2.17 -10.68
C GLY A 135 -1.42 1.78 -10.32
N PHE A 136 -2.37 1.98 -11.23
CA PHE A 136 -3.78 1.68 -10.99
C PHE A 136 -4.33 0.62 -11.92
N ILE A 137 -5.06 -0.33 -11.36
CA ILE A 137 -5.83 -1.34 -12.09
C ILE A 137 -7.26 -1.30 -11.55
N PHE A 138 -8.23 -1.04 -12.43
CA PHE A 138 -9.64 -0.95 -12.08
C PHE A 138 -10.42 -2.14 -12.64
N GLN A 139 -11.57 -2.42 -12.07
CA GLN A 139 -12.52 -3.42 -12.54
C GLN A 139 -12.95 -3.17 -14.00
N PHE A 140 -13.30 -1.92 -14.33
CA PHE A 140 -13.42 -1.44 -15.70
C PHE A 140 -12.05 -0.94 -16.16
N HIS A 141 -11.54 -1.48 -17.24
CA HIS A 141 -10.14 -1.24 -17.66
C HIS A 141 -9.82 0.22 -17.96
N PHE A 142 -10.86 1.05 -18.25
CA PHE A 142 -10.75 2.46 -18.64
C PHE A 142 -9.65 2.68 -19.69
N LEU A 143 -9.62 1.80 -20.69
CA LEU A 143 -8.78 1.99 -21.86
C LEU A 143 -9.46 2.97 -22.82
N LEU A 144 -8.68 3.81 -23.45
CA LEU A 144 -9.16 4.61 -24.57
C LEU A 144 -9.34 3.67 -25.77
N GLU A 145 -10.59 3.49 -26.16
CA GLU A 145 -10.99 2.44 -27.11
C GLU A 145 -10.38 2.61 -28.51
N ASP A 146 -10.24 3.86 -28.97
CA ASP A 146 -9.65 4.20 -30.25
C ASP A 146 -8.12 4.16 -30.25
N PHE A 147 -7.49 4.15 -29.07
CA PHE A 147 -6.05 4.03 -28.91
C PHE A 147 -5.64 2.57 -29.04
N THR A 148 -4.45 2.36 -29.60
CA THR A 148 -3.82 1.05 -29.63
C THR A 148 -3.44 0.59 -28.23
N ALA A 149 -3.14 -0.69 -28.06
CA ALA A 149 -2.61 -1.23 -26.80
C ALA A 149 -1.36 -0.46 -26.33
N GLN A 150 -0.44 -0.18 -27.27
CA GLN A 150 0.80 0.54 -26.98
C GLN A 150 0.53 2.00 -26.56
N GLU A 151 -0.33 2.71 -27.25
CA GLU A 151 -0.68 4.09 -26.91
C GLU A 151 -1.35 4.21 -25.55
N ASN A 152 -2.23 3.26 -25.17
CA ASN A 152 -2.81 3.21 -23.84
C ASN A 152 -1.75 3.07 -22.74
N VAL A 153 -0.73 2.23 -22.93
CA VAL A 153 0.38 2.08 -22.00
C VAL A 153 1.24 3.34 -21.92
N MET A 154 1.37 4.09 -23.01
CA MET A 154 2.18 5.31 -23.06
C MET A 154 1.53 6.52 -22.36
N ILE A 155 0.21 6.52 -22.11
CA ILE A 155 -0.51 7.66 -21.50
C ILE A 155 0.17 8.16 -20.21
N PRO A 156 0.42 7.33 -19.18
CA PRO A 156 1.06 7.80 -17.95
C PRO A 156 2.51 8.29 -18.18
N MET A 157 3.24 7.70 -19.12
CA MET A 157 4.60 8.15 -19.47
C MET A 157 4.60 9.55 -20.09
N ARG A 158 3.66 9.82 -21.02
CA ARG A 158 3.47 11.15 -21.61
C ARG A 158 3.13 12.20 -20.56
N ARG A 159 2.28 11.84 -19.60
CA ARG A 159 1.91 12.75 -18.49
C ARG A 159 3.07 13.05 -17.56
N LEU A 160 3.97 12.09 -17.33
CA LEU A 160 5.18 12.27 -16.51
C LEU A 160 6.24 13.11 -17.24
N GLY A 161 6.37 12.91 -18.56
CA GLY A 161 7.28 13.69 -19.42
C GLY A 161 8.77 13.39 -19.18
N ALA A 162 9.10 12.23 -18.60
CA ALA A 162 10.49 11.86 -18.27
C ALA A 162 11.22 11.14 -19.43
N LEU A 163 10.48 10.62 -20.41
CA LEU A 163 10.99 9.82 -21.53
C LEU A 163 10.72 10.51 -22.86
N SER A 164 11.61 10.33 -23.82
CA SER A 164 11.38 10.67 -25.22
C SER A 164 10.31 9.76 -25.85
N GLU A 165 9.72 10.17 -26.98
CA GLU A 165 8.69 9.37 -27.66
C GLU A 165 9.22 7.98 -28.07
N SER A 166 10.47 7.86 -28.51
CA SER A 166 11.08 6.58 -28.86
C SER A 166 11.28 5.66 -27.63
N GLU A 167 11.69 6.23 -26.51
CA GLU A 167 11.84 5.48 -25.26
C GLU A 167 10.48 5.02 -24.71
N MET A 168 9.44 5.86 -24.80
CA MET A 168 8.07 5.47 -24.43
C MET A 168 7.56 4.31 -25.27
N HIS A 169 7.76 4.35 -26.61
CA HIS A 169 7.41 3.25 -27.50
C HIS A 169 8.15 1.96 -27.14
N ALA A 170 9.46 2.02 -26.90
CA ALA A 170 10.25 0.85 -26.51
C ALA A 170 9.78 0.27 -25.16
N ARG A 171 9.59 1.13 -24.15
CA ARG A 171 9.11 0.71 -22.82
C ARG A 171 7.71 0.09 -22.88
N ALA A 172 6.78 0.72 -23.61
CA ALA A 172 5.43 0.17 -23.78
C ALA A 172 5.43 -1.19 -24.49
N ALA A 173 6.28 -1.36 -25.51
CA ALA A 173 6.44 -2.64 -26.21
C ALA A 173 6.95 -3.73 -25.26
N GLN A 174 7.98 -3.45 -24.46
CA GLN A 174 8.52 -4.37 -23.44
C GLN A 174 7.46 -4.78 -22.43
N LEU A 175 6.68 -3.83 -21.90
CA LEU A 175 5.62 -4.12 -20.94
C LEU A 175 4.50 -4.98 -21.55
N LEU A 176 4.10 -4.69 -22.79
CA LEU A 176 3.10 -5.48 -23.50
C LEU A 176 3.60 -6.88 -23.84
N GLU A 177 4.87 -7.04 -24.12
CA GLU A 177 5.48 -8.36 -24.31
C GLU A 177 5.50 -9.17 -23.00
N ALA A 178 5.87 -8.53 -21.88
CA ALA A 178 5.87 -9.16 -20.54
C ALA A 178 4.49 -9.68 -20.12
N VAL A 179 3.41 -9.02 -20.57
CA VAL A 179 2.04 -9.48 -20.34
C VAL A 179 1.49 -10.36 -21.48
N GLY A 180 2.34 -10.78 -22.43
CA GLY A 180 1.98 -11.69 -23.53
C GLY A 180 1.16 -11.06 -24.65
N LEU A 181 1.34 -9.75 -24.91
CA LEU A 181 0.67 -8.98 -25.96
C LEU A 181 1.64 -8.33 -26.96
N GLY A 182 2.88 -8.82 -27.07
CA GLY A 182 3.90 -8.29 -27.97
C GLY A 182 3.50 -8.29 -29.44
N ASN A 183 2.62 -9.21 -29.86
CA ASN A 183 2.08 -9.28 -31.23
C ASN A 183 0.84 -8.40 -31.45
N LYS A 184 0.38 -7.61 -30.44
CA LYS A 184 -0.83 -6.79 -30.47
C LYS A 184 -0.62 -5.30 -30.20
N LEU A 185 0.63 -4.83 -30.27
CA LEU A 185 1.00 -3.45 -29.94
C LEU A 185 0.12 -2.40 -30.64
N LYS A 186 -0.07 -2.57 -31.95
CA LYS A 186 -0.83 -1.64 -32.81
C LYS A 186 -2.32 -1.93 -32.90
N ARG A 187 -2.83 -2.92 -32.11
CA ARG A 187 -4.27 -3.26 -32.16
C ARG A 187 -5.06 -2.27 -31.32
N PRO A 188 -6.13 -1.64 -31.86
CA PRO A 188 -7.02 -0.78 -31.08
C PRO A 188 -7.64 -1.55 -29.91
N SER A 189 -7.76 -0.89 -28.76
CA SER A 189 -8.20 -1.53 -27.51
C SER A 189 -9.59 -2.11 -27.60
N ARG A 190 -10.51 -1.50 -28.37
CA ARG A 190 -11.87 -2.03 -28.63
C ARG A 190 -11.89 -3.39 -29.34
N HIS A 191 -10.80 -3.78 -30.00
CA HIS A 191 -10.69 -5.05 -30.72
C HIS A 191 -9.94 -6.14 -29.92
N LEU A 192 -9.66 -5.87 -28.64
CA LEU A 192 -9.07 -6.82 -27.70
C LEU A 192 -10.18 -7.53 -26.91
N SER A 193 -9.95 -8.80 -26.56
CA SER A 193 -10.82 -9.49 -25.60
C SER A 193 -10.69 -8.87 -24.21
N GLY A 194 -11.68 -9.07 -23.33
CA GLY A 194 -11.65 -8.54 -21.97
C GLY A 194 -10.39 -8.90 -21.20
N GLY A 195 -9.93 -10.16 -21.29
CA GLY A 195 -8.65 -10.58 -20.68
C GLY A 195 -7.41 -9.94 -21.32
N GLU A 196 -7.45 -9.58 -22.60
CA GLU A 196 -6.38 -8.81 -23.24
C GLU A 196 -6.41 -7.34 -22.81
N GLN A 197 -7.59 -6.75 -22.71
CA GLN A 197 -7.77 -5.39 -22.18
C GLN A 197 -7.25 -5.29 -20.74
N GLN A 198 -7.53 -6.31 -19.91
CA GLN A 198 -6.99 -6.38 -18.56
C GLN A 198 -5.45 -6.40 -18.55
N ARG A 199 -4.83 -7.20 -19.41
CA ARG A 199 -3.37 -7.24 -19.52
C ARG A 199 -2.79 -5.91 -20.03
N VAL A 200 -3.47 -5.20 -20.91
CA VAL A 200 -3.09 -3.81 -21.27
C VAL A 200 -3.18 -2.88 -20.07
N ALA A 201 -4.25 -2.99 -19.25
CA ALA A 201 -4.40 -2.19 -18.04
C ALA A 201 -3.28 -2.48 -17.01
N VAL A 202 -2.88 -3.75 -16.87
CA VAL A 202 -1.71 -4.15 -16.04
C VAL A 202 -0.42 -3.51 -16.59
N ALA A 203 -0.16 -3.62 -17.89
CA ALA A 203 1.02 -3.00 -18.52
C ALA A 203 1.02 -1.47 -18.35
N ARG A 204 -0.14 -0.82 -18.49
CA ARG A 204 -0.30 0.62 -18.24
C ARG A 204 0.00 1.00 -16.79
N ALA A 205 -0.46 0.20 -15.82
CA ALA A 205 -0.17 0.43 -14.41
C ALA A 205 1.33 0.41 -14.11
N LEU A 206 2.12 -0.37 -14.86
CA LEU A 206 3.58 -0.50 -14.71
C LEU A 206 4.40 0.52 -15.51
N ALA A 207 3.76 1.37 -16.30
CA ALA A 207 4.40 2.23 -17.29
C ALA A 207 5.54 3.07 -16.71
N ASN A 208 5.30 3.77 -15.61
CA ASN A 208 6.25 4.64 -14.93
C ASN A 208 7.08 3.92 -13.84
N ASN A 209 7.10 2.60 -13.83
CA ASN A 209 7.82 1.81 -12.82
C ASN A 209 7.42 2.16 -11.37
N PRO A 210 6.12 2.11 -11.02
CA PRO A 210 5.64 2.51 -9.70
C PRO A 210 6.19 1.59 -8.59
N SER A 211 6.28 2.10 -7.38
CA SER A 211 6.60 1.28 -6.19
C SER A 211 5.38 0.54 -5.64
N VAL A 212 4.19 1.10 -5.84
CA VAL A 212 2.94 0.52 -5.34
C VAL A 212 1.92 0.39 -6.48
N ILE A 213 1.25 -0.76 -6.53
CA ILE A 213 0.12 -1.02 -7.42
C ILE A 213 -1.14 -1.08 -6.56
N LEU A 214 -2.17 -0.33 -6.96
CA LEU A 214 -3.48 -0.33 -6.34
C LEU A 214 -4.50 -0.90 -7.31
N ALA A 215 -5.26 -1.90 -6.87
CA ALA A 215 -6.17 -2.62 -7.73
C ALA A 215 -7.58 -2.70 -7.10
N ASP A 216 -8.58 -2.14 -7.79
CA ASP A 216 -9.99 -2.23 -7.39
C ASP A 216 -10.67 -3.30 -8.23
N GLU A 217 -10.98 -4.45 -7.62
CA GLU A 217 -11.62 -5.62 -8.25
C GLU A 217 -10.96 -6.02 -9.59
N PRO A 218 -9.62 -6.22 -9.64
CA PRO A 218 -8.88 -6.33 -10.90
C PRO A 218 -9.26 -7.53 -11.76
N THR A 219 -10.11 -8.42 -11.25
CA THR A 219 -10.56 -9.64 -11.93
C THR A 219 -12.07 -9.76 -12.01
N GLY A 220 -12.82 -8.76 -11.51
CA GLY A 220 -14.28 -8.83 -11.35
C GLY A 220 -15.07 -9.04 -12.66
N ASN A 221 -14.52 -8.62 -13.79
CA ASN A 221 -15.15 -8.74 -15.11
C ASN A 221 -14.61 -9.92 -15.96
N LEU A 222 -13.81 -10.80 -15.36
CA LEU A 222 -13.18 -11.94 -16.04
C LEU A 222 -13.82 -13.26 -15.60
N ASP A 223 -13.83 -14.24 -16.49
CA ASP A 223 -14.12 -15.61 -16.09
C ASP A 223 -13.04 -16.16 -15.13
N SER A 224 -13.35 -17.22 -14.40
CA SER A 224 -12.47 -17.76 -13.35
C SER A 224 -11.07 -18.11 -13.84
N LYS A 225 -10.93 -18.62 -15.08
CA LYS A 225 -9.63 -18.97 -15.66
C LYS A 225 -8.78 -17.75 -15.99
N ASN A 226 -9.40 -16.71 -16.55
CA ASN A 226 -8.71 -15.46 -16.86
C ASN A 226 -8.42 -14.65 -15.59
N SER A 227 -9.32 -14.69 -14.60
CA SER A 227 -9.12 -14.10 -13.27
C SER A 227 -7.84 -14.64 -12.60
N ARG A 228 -7.71 -15.96 -12.55
CA ARG A 228 -6.55 -16.62 -11.96
C ARG A 228 -5.25 -16.25 -12.70
N ARG A 229 -5.26 -16.28 -14.02
CA ARG A 229 -4.08 -15.90 -14.83
C ARG A 229 -3.67 -14.44 -14.64
N ALA A 230 -4.65 -13.52 -14.55
CA ALA A 230 -4.37 -12.12 -14.32
C ALA A 230 -3.76 -11.89 -12.93
N PHE A 231 -4.26 -12.59 -11.92
CA PHE A 231 -3.73 -12.53 -10.56
C PHE A 231 -2.32 -13.13 -10.46
N GLU A 232 -2.08 -14.32 -11.03
CA GLU A 232 -0.75 -14.96 -11.08
C GLU A 232 0.30 -14.06 -11.78
N LEU A 233 -0.12 -13.35 -12.84
CA LEU A 233 0.74 -12.36 -13.50
C LEU A 233 1.11 -11.22 -12.55
N LEU A 234 0.14 -10.67 -11.83
CA LEU A 234 0.36 -9.58 -10.86
C LEU A 234 1.27 -10.04 -9.72
N GLN A 235 1.03 -11.21 -9.14
CA GLN A 235 1.88 -11.78 -8.08
C GLN A 235 3.33 -11.91 -8.55
N ARG A 236 3.56 -12.48 -9.74
CA ARG A 236 4.90 -12.62 -10.30
C ARG A 236 5.60 -11.26 -10.45
N ILE A 237 4.93 -10.26 -11.03
CA ILE A 237 5.49 -8.92 -11.20
C ILE A 237 5.85 -8.29 -9.84
N VAL A 238 4.97 -8.42 -8.84
CA VAL A 238 5.19 -7.91 -7.48
C VAL A 238 6.44 -8.53 -6.87
N GLN A 239 6.60 -9.84 -6.98
CA GLN A 239 7.75 -10.57 -6.41
C GLN A 239 9.05 -10.28 -7.17
N GLU A 240 9.04 -10.36 -8.49
CA GLU A 240 10.24 -10.19 -9.33
C GLU A 240 10.76 -8.74 -9.29
N GLU A 241 9.86 -7.75 -9.33
CA GLU A 241 10.23 -6.34 -9.34
C GLU A 241 10.17 -5.69 -7.95
N ARG A 242 9.92 -6.47 -6.88
CA ARG A 242 9.82 -6.02 -5.49
C ARG A 242 8.89 -4.82 -5.29
N LYS A 243 7.72 -4.84 -5.91
CA LYS A 243 6.67 -3.83 -5.74
C LYS A 243 5.74 -4.23 -4.60
N ALA A 244 4.96 -3.29 -4.08
CA ALA A 244 3.82 -3.62 -3.22
C ALA A 244 2.53 -3.62 -4.04
N LEU A 245 1.60 -4.54 -3.74
CA LEU A 245 0.27 -4.56 -4.35
C LEU A 245 -0.79 -4.57 -3.25
N LEU A 246 -1.70 -3.60 -3.29
CA LEU A 246 -2.94 -3.65 -2.55
C LEU A 246 -4.09 -3.90 -3.51
N LEU A 247 -4.87 -4.93 -3.28
CA LEU A 247 -6.08 -5.18 -4.05
C LEU A 247 -7.33 -5.23 -3.16
N VAL A 248 -8.39 -4.64 -3.64
CA VAL A 248 -9.75 -4.85 -3.11
C VAL A 248 -10.38 -5.98 -3.89
N THR A 249 -10.92 -6.97 -3.22
CA THR A 249 -11.62 -8.08 -3.87
C THR A 249 -12.72 -8.68 -3.01
N HIS A 250 -13.75 -9.19 -3.68
CA HIS A 250 -14.78 -10.03 -3.08
C HIS A 250 -14.57 -11.52 -3.42
N ASN A 251 -13.55 -11.86 -4.20
CA ASN A 251 -13.22 -13.24 -4.56
C ASN A 251 -12.35 -13.88 -3.46
N PRO A 252 -12.87 -14.88 -2.70
CA PRO A 252 -12.16 -15.50 -1.60
C PRO A 252 -10.92 -16.27 -2.06
N GLU A 253 -10.93 -16.89 -3.25
CA GLU A 253 -9.76 -17.62 -3.76
C GLU A 253 -8.58 -16.68 -4.02
N ILE A 254 -8.84 -15.46 -4.51
CA ILE A 254 -7.81 -14.45 -4.75
C ILE A 254 -7.31 -13.90 -3.42
N ALA A 255 -8.22 -13.58 -2.49
CA ALA A 255 -7.85 -13.08 -1.17
C ALA A 255 -6.96 -14.08 -0.41
N GLU A 256 -7.32 -15.36 -0.40
CA GLU A 256 -6.54 -16.43 0.25
C GLU A 256 -5.17 -16.68 -0.40
N ALA A 257 -4.98 -16.27 -1.64
CA ALA A 257 -3.71 -16.38 -2.34
C ALA A 257 -2.79 -15.18 -2.10
N CYS A 258 -3.26 -14.09 -1.47
CA CYS A 258 -2.46 -12.93 -1.09
C CYS A 258 -1.57 -13.23 0.13
N ASP A 259 -0.49 -12.46 0.30
CA ASP A 259 0.42 -12.62 1.44
C ASP A 259 -0.20 -12.09 2.74
N TRP A 260 -1.03 -11.05 2.64
CA TRP A 260 -1.79 -10.47 3.75
C TRP A 260 -3.26 -10.30 3.39
N ILE A 261 -4.14 -10.51 4.37
CA ILE A 261 -5.57 -10.24 4.27
C ILE A 261 -5.96 -9.25 5.37
N HIS A 262 -6.59 -8.14 4.96
CA HIS A 262 -7.14 -7.12 5.84
C HIS A 262 -8.66 -7.15 5.75
N GLU A 263 -9.29 -7.48 6.87
CA GLU A 263 -10.75 -7.52 6.97
C GLU A 263 -11.27 -6.14 7.34
N MET A 264 -12.14 -5.60 6.49
CA MET A 264 -12.72 -4.27 6.68
C MET A 264 -14.21 -4.35 6.96
N GLN A 265 -14.66 -3.68 8.02
CA GLN A 265 -16.07 -3.56 8.40
C GLN A 265 -16.36 -2.15 8.91
N ASP A 266 -17.46 -1.55 8.45
CA ASP A 266 -17.97 -0.26 8.94
C ASP A 266 -16.91 0.86 9.03
N GLY A 267 -16.01 0.93 8.06
CA GLY A 267 -14.94 1.92 7.97
C GLY A 267 -13.70 1.64 8.82
N LEU A 268 -13.59 0.44 9.41
CA LEU A 268 -12.48 0.00 10.24
C LEU A 268 -11.80 -1.23 9.64
N ILE A 269 -10.49 -1.38 9.83
CA ILE A 269 -9.81 -2.67 9.69
C ILE A 269 -9.99 -3.40 11.02
N VAL A 270 -10.78 -4.48 10.99
CA VAL A 270 -11.13 -5.29 12.17
C VAL A 270 -10.20 -6.49 12.35
N GLY A 271 -9.44 -6.86 11.33
CA GLY A 271 -8.46 -7.94 11.36
C GLY A 271 -7.41 -7.78 10.26
N SER A 272 -6.18 -8.18 10.56
CA SER A 272 -5.08 -8.26 9.59
C SER A 272 -4.28 -9.52 9.91
N HIS A 273 -4.16 -10.41 8.95
CA HIS A 273 -3.46 -11.68 9.16
C HIS A 273 -2.68 -12.09 7.91
N PRO A 274 -1.51 -12.73 8.09
CA PRO A 274 -0.73 -13.27 6.98
C PRO A 274 -1.41 -14.52 6.41
N ARG A 275 -1.00 -14.88 5.19
CA ARG A 275 -1.44 -16.10 4.49
C ARG A 275 -1.28 -17.35 5.37
N GLY A 276 -2.33 -18.16 5.43
CA GLY A 276 -2.33 -19.43 6.17
C GLY A 276 -2.58 -19.31 7.67
N PHE A 277 -2.85 -18.11 8.17
CA PHE A 277 -3.28 -17.91 9.56
C PHE A 277 -4.82 -18.04 9.61
N ARG A 278 -5.30 -19.21 10.01
CA ARG A 278 -6.70 -19.49 10.38
C ARG A 278 -6.79 -19.97 11.82
#